data_e0887bb08d0877c666c6ca1fbf5f6afa
#
_entry.id   e0887bb08d0877c666c6ca1fbf5f6afa
#
_cell.length_a   1.000
_cell.length_b   1.000
_cell.length_c   1.000
_cell.angle_alpha   90.00
_cell.angle_beta   90.00
_cell.angle_gamma   90.00
#
_symmetry.space_group_name_H-M   'P 1'
#
loop_
_entity.id
_entity.type
_entity.pdbx_description
1 polymer ?
#
loop_
_entity_poly.entity_id
_entity_poly.type
_entity_poly.pdbx_seq_one_letter_code
_entity_poly.pdbx_strand_id
1 'polypeptide(L)'
;ILILDEPTAVLTPQETDELFAVIRRVVRELGMTVIIITHKLYEVMAISDRVGVMRKGRLIGVENTCDVDEKKLASMMVGRPVLYDWLEKTGEAGAEQIAVHDLTVCDDRGLVAVDGLSLSVRAGEVLGIAAIEGNGQSELLEAITGMRRVERGTVEVCGQNVTGKTAGEIRKVGLSHIPEDRLATGVSRSASVTDNLLMGKQRDKAFSGFAFHQRRSSIERYAEEVYERFDIRGAGIDTAVGSMSGGNMQKVVVAREFSFDSPVLIIAQPTRGVDVGAIEFIHTRIIEKRNAGCAILLCSADLDEVFRLSDRIITMYEGRITGEFRTSDITKEEIGWYMTGHREGKEAAKT
;
A
#
# COMPACT_ATOMS: atom_id res chain seq x y z
N ILE A 1 -31.28 -9.77 11.11
CA ILE A 1 -30.42 -8.89 10.32
C ILE A 1 -28.99 -9.12 10.76
N LEU A 2 -28.08 -9.36 9.81
CA LEU A 2 -26.65 -9.47 10.00
C LEU A 2 -25.95 -8.26 9.38
N ILE A 3 -25.03 -7.62 10.10
CA ILE A 3 -24.26 -6.50 9.59
C ILE A 3 -22.78 -6.93 9.61
N LEU A 4 -22.11 -6.82 8.46
CA LEU A 4 -20.71 -7.17 8.27
C LEU A 4 -19.95 -5.92 7.79
N ASP A 5 -18.94 -5.53 8.54
CA ASP A 5 -18.10 -4.37 8.24
C ASP A 5 -16.74 -4.85 7.74
N GLU A 6 -16.44 -4.61 6.46
CA GLU A 6 -15.24 -5.05 5.73
C GLU A 6 -14.83 -6.52 6.00
N PRO A 7 -15.75 -7.50 5.84
CA PRO A 7 -15.51 -8.86 6.31
C PRO A 7 -14.40 -9.62 5.56
N THR A 8 -13.94 -9.10 4.44
CA THR A 8 -12.97 -9.73 3.54
C THR A 8 -11.58 -9.05 3.59
N ALA A 9 -11.35 -8.15 4.54
CA ALA A 9 -10.13 -7.32 4.59
C ALA A 9 -8.84 -8.15 4.72
N VAL A 10 -8.92 -9.34 5.31
CA VAL A 10 -7.77 -10.24 5.57
C VAL A 10 -7.95 -11.63 4.96
N LEU A 11 -8.94 -11.82 4.08
CA LEU A 11 -9.24 -13.10 3.45
C LEU A 11 -8.54 -13.24 2.09
N THR A 12 -8.16 -14.47 1.77
CA THR A 12 -7.75 -14.85 0.41
C THR A 12 -8.96 -14.80 -0.54
N PRO A 13 -8.76 -14.78 -1.87
CA PRO A 13 -9.86 -14.87 -2.83
C PRO A 13 -10.75 -16.10 -2.61
N GLN A 14 -10.14 -17.26 -2.33
CA GLN A 14 -10.86 -18.52 -2.08
C GLN A 14 -11.74 -18.43 -0.82
N GLU A 15 -11.18 -17.89 0.28
CA GLU A 15 -11.93 -17.69 1.52
C GLU A 15 -13.06 -16.66 1.36
N THR A 16 -12.85 -15.65 0.50
CA THR A 16 -13.88 -14.65 0.15
C THR A 16 -15.03 -15.32 -0.58
N ASP A 17 -14.76 -16.20 -1.55
CA ASP A 17 -15.79 -16.95 -2.27
C ASP A 17 -16.57 -17.90 -1.34
N GLU A 18 -15.88 -18.57 -0.42
CA GLU A 18 -16.51 -19.40 0.61
C GLU A 18 -17.43 -18.57 1.53
N LEU A 19 -16.97 -17.41 2.00
CA LEU A 19 -17.77 -16.48 2.79
C LEU A 19 -19.03 -16.06 2.03
N PHE A 20 -18.91 -15.71 0.75
CA PHE A 20 -20.03 -15.32 -0.09
C PHE A 20 -21.02 -16.48 -0.30
N ALA A 21 -20.53 -17.72 -0.44
CA ALA A 21 -21.37 -18.89 -0.50
C ALA A 21 -22.17 -19.10 0.80
N VAL A 22 -21.53 -18.88 1.96
CA VAL A 22 -22.20 -18.95 3.27
C VAL A 22 -23.26 -17.86 3.39
N ILE A 23 -22.94 -16.61 3.02
CA ILE A 23 -23.89 -15.48 3.08
C ILE A 23 -25.11 -15.76 2.19
N ARG A 24 -24.91 -16.21 0.95
CA ARG A 24 -26.00 -16.57 0.04
C ARG A 24 -26.88 -17.68 0.61
N ARG A 25 -26.29 -18.67 1.28
CA ARG A 25 -27.03 -19.76 1.94
C ARG A 25 -27.86 -19.23 3.11
N VAL A 26 -27.29 -18.41 3.98
CA VAL A 26 -27.98 -17.80 5.14
C VAL A 26 -29.17 -16.93 4.69
N VAL A 27 -28.99 -16.14 3.64
CA VAL A 27 -30.09 -15.33 3.06
C VAL A 27 -31.18 -16.23 2.51
N ARG A 28 -30.81 -17.27 1.77
CA ARG A 28 -31.77 -18.12 1.04
C ARG A 28 -32.51 -19.10 1.95
N GLU A 29 -31.82 -19.75 2.89
CA GLU A 29 -32.41 -20.81 3.75
C GLU A 29 -33.03 -20.25 5.03
N LEU A 30 -32.45 -19.17 5.60
CA LEU A 30 -32.94 -18.59 6.85
C LEU A 30 -33.76 -17.32 6.66
N GLY A 31 -33.92 -16.82 5.42
CA GLY A 31 -34.62 -15.58 5.11
C GLY A 31 -33.99 -14.36 5.79
N MET A 32 -32.68 -14.41 6.07
CA MET A 32 -31.97 -13.38 6.81
C MET A 32 -31.62 -12.22 5.89
N THR A 33 -31.81 -10.99 6.36
CA THR A 33 -31.31 -9.78 5.68
C THR A 33 -29.86 -9.56 6.10
N VAL A 34 -28.97 -9.36 5.12
CA VAL A 34 -27.55 -9.07 5.35
C VAL A 34 -27.21 -7.69 4.82
N ILE A 35 -26.49 -6.92 5.60
CA ILE A 35 -25.92 -5.61 5.20
C ILE A 35 -24.41 -5.77 5.23
N ILE A 36 -23.75 -5.54 4.09
CA ILE A 36 -22.29 -5.58 3.98
C ILE A 36 -21.80 -4.15 3.75
N ILE A 37 -20.82 -3.74 4.53
CA ILE A 37 -20.09 -2.48 4.32
C ILE A 37 -18.76 -2.86 3.73
N THR A 38 -18.46 -2.35 2.53
CA THR A 38 -17.20 -2.56 1.83
C THR A 38 -16.92 -1.40 0.87
N HIS A 39 -15.66 -1.16 0.61
CA HIS A 39 -15.21 -0.24 -0.45
C HIS A 39 -14.76 -0.98 -1.72
N LYS A 40 -14.71 -2.32 -1.69
CA LYS A 40 -14.33 -3.16 -2.82
C LYS A 40 -15.54 -3.39 -3.74
N LEU A 41 -15.51 -2.74 -4.91
CA LEU A 41 -16.67 -2.73 -5.81
C LEU A 41 -16.98 -4.11 -6.39
N TYR A 42 -15.96 -4.95 -6.65
CA TYR A 42 -16.19 -6.32 -7.11
C TYR A 42 -17.00 -7.16 -6.11
N GLU A 43 -16.79 -6.95 -4.80
CA GLU A 43 -17.56 -7.64 -3.76
C GLU A 43 -19.04 -7.23 -3.81
N VAL A 44 -19.27 -5.92 -3.95
CA VAL A 44 -20.64 -5.38 -4.11
C VAL A 44 -21.32 -6.04 -5.30
N MET A 45 -20.64 -6.07 -6.46
CA MET A 45 -21.18 -6.68 -7.68
C MET A 45 -21.41 -8.19 -7.55
N ALA A 46 -20.57 -8.89 -6.77
CA ALA A 46 -20.63 -10.33 -6.62
C ALA A 46 -21.74 -10.82 -5.68
N ILE A 47 -22.05 -10.06 -4.60
CA ILE A 47 -22.89 -10.61 -3.50
C ILE A 47 -24.18 -9.83 -3.26
N SER A 48 -24.28 -8.54 -3.62
CA SER A 48 -25.41 -7.72 -3.24
C SER A 48 -26.54 -7.71 -4.27
N ASP A 49 -27.77 -7.64 -3.82
CA ASP A 49 -28.96 -7.39 -4.66
C ASP A 49 -29.15 -5.88 -4.91
N ARG A 50 -28.83 -5.07 -3.90
CA ARG A 50 -28.94 -3.62 -3.91
C ARG A 50 -27.72 -2.98 -3.30
N VAL A 51 -27.31 -1.84 -3.82
CA VAL A 51 -26.17 -1.07 -3.32
C VAL A 51 -26.58 0.33 -2.92
N GLY A 52 -26.26 0.71 -1.68
CA GLY A 52 -26.39 2.08 -1.18
C GLY A 52 -25.03 2.77 -1.16
N VAL A 53 -24.89 3.86 -1.91
CA VAL A 53 -23.64 4.63 -1.92
C VAL A 53 -23.70 5.74 -0.89
N MET A 54 -22.73 5.72 0.05
CA MET A 54 -22.56 6.77 1.06
C MET A 54 -21.33 7.64 0.75
N ARG A 55 -21.48 8.95 0.93
CA ARG A 55 -20.40 9.92 0.78
C ARG A 55 -20.53 11.05 1.78
N LYS A 56 -19.47 11.34 2.55
CA LYS A 56 -19.47 12.41 3.59
C LYS A 56 -20.66 12.29 4.55
N GLY A 57 -20.97 11.07 4.99
CA GLY A 57 -22.07 10.80 5.92
C GLY A 57 -23.48 10.92 5.34
N ARG A 58 -23.62 11.05 4.02
CA ARG A 58 -24.93 11.15 3.32
C ARG A 58 -25.10 9.99 2.36
N LEU A 59 -26.33 9.45 2.30
CA LEU A 59 -26.72 8.50 1.28
C LEU A 59 -26.91 9.26 -0.04
N ILE A 60 -26.12 8.90 -1.05
CA ILE A 60 -26.13 9.52 -2.39
C ILE A 60 -27.22 8.90 -3.25
N GLY A 61 -27.40 7.59 -3.14
CA GLY A 61 -28.44 6.85 -3.87
C GLY A 61 -28.44 5.39 -3.45
N VAL A 62 -29.54 4.72 -3.80
CA VAL A 62 -29.68 3.26 -3.67
C VAL A 62 -30.09 2.74 -5.04
N GLU A 63 -29.31 1.82 -5.57
CA GLU A 63 -29.50 1.23 -6.90
C GLU A 63 -29.66 -0.29 -6.77
N ASN A 64 -30.30 -0.93 -7.75
CA ASN A 64 -30.16 -2.38 -7.87
C ASN A 64 -28.80 -2.70 -8.47
N THR A 65 -28.15 -3.73 -7.98
CA THR A 65 -26.79 -4.08 -8.44
C THR A 65 -26.77 -4.43 -9.93
N CYS A 66 -27.84 -5.02 -10.47
CA CYS A 66 -27.96 -5.32 -11.91
C CYS A 66 -28.08 -4.08 -12.81
N ASP A 67 -28.40 -2.89 -12.27
CA ASP A 67 -28.61 -1.65 -13.02
C ASP A 67 -27.37 -0.71 -13.01
N VAL A 68 -26.29 -1.15 -12.36
CA VAL A 68 -25.07 -0.38 -12.20
C VAL A 68 -23.83 -1.21 -12.55
N ASP A 69 -22.74 -0.52 -12.85
CA ASP A 69 -21.41 -1.09 -13.00
C ASP A 69 -20.44 -0.46 -11.97
N GLU A 70 -19.24 -1.04 -11.85
CA GLU A 70 -18.23 -0.53 -10.94
C GLU A 70 -17.85 0.92 -11.23
N LYS A 71 -17.82 1.34 -12.50
CA LYS A 71 -17.49 2.72 -12.90
C LYS A 71 -18.52 3.72 -12.40
N LYS A 72 -19.80 3.37 -12.53
CA LYS A 72 -20.92 4.21 -12.03
C LYS A 72 -20.86 4.32 -10.52
N LEU A 73 -20.65 3.18 -9.82
CA LEU A 73 -20.55 3.16 -8.37
C LEU A 73 -19.36 3.99 -7.86
N ALA A 74 -18.17 3.81 -8.45
CA ALA A 74 -16.99 4.61 -8.12
C ALA A 74 -17.26 6.11 -8.33
N SER A 75 -17.87 6.48 -9.45
CA SER A 75 -18.22 7.88 -9.74
C SER A 75 -19.18 8.45 -8.71
N MET A 76 -20.15 7.67 -8.24
CA MET A 76 -21.08 8.08 -7.16
C MET A 76 -20.35 8.27 -5.82
N MET A 77 -19.41 7.36 -5.48
CA MET A 77 -18.61 7.43 -4.26
C MET A 77 -17.69 8.65 -4.25
N VAL A 78 -16.99 8.93 -5.35
CA VAL A 78 -16.03 10.05 -5.47
C VAL A 78 -16.74 11.37 -5.75
N GLY A 79 -17.85 11.34 -6.52
CA GLY A 79 -18.62 12.52 -6.94
C GLY A 79 -18.11 13.21 -8.19
N ARG A 80 -17.24 12.54 -8.92
CA ARG A 80 -16.75 12.89 -10.26
C ARG A 80 -16.50 11.60 -11.04
N PRO A 81 -16.43 11.64 -12.38
CA PRO A 81 -15.98 10.48 -13.14
C PRO A 81 -14.62 9.99 -12.60
N VAL A 82 -14.53 8.70 -12.31
CA VAL A 82 -13.27 8.04 -11.97
C VAL A 82 -12.71 7.49 -13.26
N LEU A 83 -11.55 7.99 -13.64
CA LEU A 83 -10.82 7.50 -14.79
C LEU A 83 -10.08 6.23 -14.32
N TYR A 84 -10.72 5.07 -14.51
CA TYR A 84 -10.04 3.77 -14.43
C TYR A 84 -9.14 3.52 -15.65
N ASP A 85 -8.81 4.57 -16.40
CA ASP A 85 -7.84 4.44 -17.48
C ASP A 85 -6.51 4.05 -16.84
N TRP A 86 -6.08 2.86 -17.18
CA TRP A 86 -4.81 2.27 -16.77
C TRP A 86 -3.71 3.27 -17.07
N LEU A 87 -3.07 3.77 -16.03
CA LEU A 87 -1.84 4.51 -16.23
C LEU A 87 -0.86 3.58 -16.91
N GLU A 88 -0.51 3.93 -18.11
CA GLU A 88 0.40 3.14 -18.93
C GLU A 88 1.76 3.08 -18.24
N LYS A 89 2.23 1.87 -17.99
CA LYS A 89 3.58 1.64 -17.49
C LYS A 89 4.52 1.78 -18.66
N THR A 90 5.33 2.85 -18.66
CA THR A 90 6.26 3.17 -19.75
C THR A 90 7.69 2.90 -19.33
N GLY A 91 8.58 2.64 -20.32
CA GLY A 91 10.00 2.38 -20.10
C GLY A 91 10.27 0.92 -19.69
N GLU A 92 11.53 0.56 -19.77
CA GLU A 92 12.05 -0.76 -19.38
C GLU A 92 12.70 -0.68 -18.01
N ALA A 93 12.75 -1.82 -17.30
CA ALA A 93 13.44 -1.93 -16.03
C ALA A 93 14.96 -1.73 -16.22
N GLY A 94 15.53 -0.81 -15.43
CA GLY A 94 16.94 -0.47 -15.47
C GLY A 94 17.82 -1.31 -14.55
N ALA A 95 18.85 -0.67 -13.99
CA ALA A 95 19.77 -1.31 -13.03
C ALA A 95 19.06 -1.63 -11.71
N GLU A 96 19.59 -2.63 -11.01
CA GLU A 96 19.14 -3.01 -9.67
C GLU A 96 19.38 -1.86 -8.68
N GLN A 97 18.37 -1.55 -7.87
CA GLN A 97 18.39 -0.47 -6.89
C GLN A 97 18.16 -0.98 -5.46
N ILE A 98 17.48 -2.10 -5.30
CA ILE A 98 17.37 -2.84 -4.05
C ILE A 98 17.89 -4.24 -4.31
N ALA A 99 18.80 -4.73 -3.47
CA ALA A 99 19.19 -6.12 -3.43
C ALA A 99 19.17 -6.62 -1.98
N VAL A 100 18.54 -7.75 -1.79
CA VAL A 100 18.46 -8.46 -0.49
C VAL A 100 19.01 -9.86 -0.72
N HIS A 101 20.01 -10.27 0.09
CA HIS A 101 20.66 -11.57 -0.06
C HIS A 101 20.60 -12.32 1.25
N ASP A 102 20.02 -13.52 1.22
CA ASP A 102 19.98 -14.51 2.31
C ASP A 102 19.56 -13.92 3.67
N LEU A 103 18.54 -13.02 3.61
CA LEU A 103 18.11 -12.21 4.74
C LEU A 103 17.35 -13.04 5.77
N THR A 104 17.80 -12.98 7.03
CA THR A 104 17.09 -13.57 8.17
C THR A 104 16.80 -12.49 9.20
N VAL A 105 15.53 -12.41 9.61
CA VAL A 105 15.02 -11.39 10.54
C VAL A 105 14.10 -12.05 11.56
N CYS A 106 14.21 -11.63 12.82
CA CYS A 106 13.32 -12.08 13.90
C CYS A 106 12.19 -11.07 14.16
N ASP A 107 11.05 -11.60 14.63
CA ASP A 107 9.94 -10.79 15.15
C ASP A 107 10.24 -10.26 16.57
N ASP A 108 9.30 -9.54 17.17
CA ASP A 108 9.45 -8.95 18.52
C ASP A 108 9.52 -10.01 19.64
N ARG A 109 9.13 -11.26 19.33
CA ARG A 109 9.22 -12.41 20.26
C ARG A 109 10.54 -13.18 20.11
N GLY A 110 11.37 -12.79 19.14
CA GLY A 110 12.64 -13.46 18.82
C GLY A 110 12.46 -14.71 17.94
N LEU A 111 11.28 -14.90 17.33
CA LEU A 111 11.04 -15.97 16.37
C LEU A 111 11.45 -15.52 14.97
N VAL A 112 11.97 -16.43 14.16
CA VAL A 112 12.36 -16.14 12.79
C VAL A 112 11.08 -15.83 11.98
N ALA A 113 10.98 -14.59 11.51
CA ALA A 113 9.86 -14.10 10.69
C ALA A 113 10.23 -14.02 9.19
N VAL A 114 11.53 -13.83 8.88
CA VAL A 114 12.08 -13.91 7.50
C VAL A 114 13.24 -14.87 7.54
N ASP A 115 13.26 -15.86 6.65
CA ASP A 115 14.21 -16.97 6.70
C ASP A 115 14.92 -17.17 5.36
N GLY A 116 16.15 -16.65 5.26
CA GLY A 116 17.03 -16.82 4.10
C GLY A 116 16.46 -16.22 2.79
N LEU A 117 15.73 -15.11 2.89
CA LEU A 117 15.02 -14.50 1.76
C LEU A 117 15.98 -13.68 0.90
N SER A 118 15.87 -13.84 -0.44
CA SER A 118 16.59 -13.02 -1.41
C SER A 118 15.61 -12.44 -2.44
N LEU A 119 15.77 -11.15 -2.74
CA LEU A 119 14.99 -10.46 -3.78
C LEU A 119 15.78 -9.30 -4.37
N SER A 120 15.39 -8.84 -5.54
CA SER A 120 15.89 -7.58 -6.11
C SER A 120 14.79 -6.77 -6.76
N VAL A 121 14.95 -5.43 -6.76
CA VAL A 121 14.06 -4.49 -7.45
C VAL A 121 14.88 -3.55 -8.31
N ARG A 122 14.45 -3.35 -9.55
CA ARG A 122 15.16 -2.54 -10.56
C ARG A 122 14.58 -1.13 -10.67
N ALA A 123 15.38 -0.21 -11.14
CA ALA A 123 14.92 1.13 -11.52
C ALA A 123 13.76 1.05 -12.53
N GLY A 124 12.71 1.82 -12.31
CA GLY A 124 11.52 1.79 -13.17
C GLY A 124 10.69 0.50 -13.07
N GLU A 125 10.80 -0.22 -11.96
CA GLU A 125 10.05 -1.44 -11.67
C GLU A 125 9.26 -1.31 -10.38
N VAL A 126 8.06 -1.88 -10.36
CA VAL A 126 7.31 -2.18 -9.14
C VAL A 126 7.34 -3.68 -8.90
N LEU A 127 8.03 -4.11 -7.84
CA LEU A 127 7.93 -5.48 -7.33
C LEU A 127 6.85 -5.52 -6.25
N GLY A 128 5.78 -6.26 -6.51
CA GLY A 128 4.70 -6.50 -5.55
C GLY A 128 4.97 -7.68 -4.65
N ILE A 129 4.67 -7.55 -3.37
CA ILE A 129 4.63 -8.65 -2.40
C ILE A 129 3.17 -8.98 -2.15
N ALA A 130 2.77 -10.20 -2.51
CA ALA A 130 1.46 -10.77 -2.19
C ALA A 130 1.64 -11.79 -1.05
N ALA A 131 1.07 -11.48 0.11
CA ALA A 131 1.14 -12.35 1.28
C ALA A 131 -0.07 -12.13 2.20
N ILE A 132 -0.48 -13.19 2.90
CA ILE A 132 -1.42 -13.08 4.02
C ILE A 132 -0.69 -12.40 5.18
N GLU A 133 -1.38 -11.52 5.92
CA GLU A 133 -0.81 -10.78 7.05
C GLU A 133 -0.14 -11.74 8.06
N GLY A 134 1.07 -11.42 8.53
CA GLY A 134 1.83 -12.25 9.48
C GLY A 134 2.81 -13.25 8.85
N ASN A 135 3.04 -13.21 7.54
CA ASN A 135 4.01 -14.08 6.87
C ASN A 135 5.42 -13.48 6.73
N GLY A 136 5.77 -12.45 7.51
CA GLY A 136 7.12 -11.87 7.56
C GLY A 136 7.31 -10.63 6.68
N GLN A 137 6.28 -10.19 5.95
CA GLN A 137 6.38 -9.02 5.05
C GLN A 137 6.70 -7.73 5.80
N SER A 138 6.11 -7.50 6.97
CA SER A 138 6.36 -6.29 7.77
C SER A 138 7.79 -6.28 8.29
N GLU A 139 8.29 -7.40 8.81
CA GLU A 139 9.65 -7.58 9.31
C GLU A 139 10.68 -7.41 8.17
N LEU A 140 10.37 -7.90 6.97
CA LEU A 140 11.20 -7.69 5.77
C LEU A 140 11.33 -6.20 5.44
N LEU A 141 10.21 -5.47 5.36
CA LEU A 141 10.22 -4.04 5.03
C LEU A 141 10.91 -3.21 6.12
N GLU A 142 10.69 -3.54 7.40
CA GLU A 142 11.36 -2.89 8.52
C GLU A 142 12.88 -3.13 8.50
N ALA A 143 13.34 -4.33 8.15
CA ALA A 143 14.76 -4.65 8.03
C ALA A 143 15.40 -3.84 6.89
N ILE A 144 14.77 -3.76 5.71
CA ILE A 144 15.28 -3.00 4.56
C ILE A 144 15.33 -1.50 4.88
N THR A 145 14.38 -0.99 5.66
CA THR A 145 14.30 0.44 6.04
C THR A 145 15.13 0.80 7.26
N GLY A 146 15.81 -0.19 7.90
CA GLY A 146 16.64 0.03 9.08
C GLY A 146 15.87 0.26 10.37
N MET A 147 14.60 -0.14 10.41
CA MET A 147 13.75 -0.08 11.60
C MET A 147 13.79 -1.39 12.42
N ARG A 148 14.33 -2.47 11.83
CA ARG A 148 14.49 -3.77 12.48
C ARG A 148 15.91 -4.30 12.25
N ARG A 149 16.44 -5.02 13.24
CA ARG A 149 17.75 -5.62 13.17
C ARG A 149 17.75 -6.80 12.19
N VAL A 150 18.79 -6.87 11.37
CA VAL A 150 19.12 -8.02 10.52
C VAL A 150 19.96 -8.99 11.32
N GLU A 151 19.55 -10.26 11.40
CA GLU A 151 20.34 -11.31 12.08
C GLU A 151 21.35 -11.93 11.13
N ARG A 152 20.99 -12.11 9.85
CA ARG A 152 21.87 -12.67 8.80
C ARG A 152 21.51 -12.09 7.44
N GLY A 153 22.45 -12.12 6.52
CA GLY A 153 22.28 -11.64 5.15
C GLY A 153 22.68 -10.19 4.97
N THR A 154 22.41 -9.65 3.79
CA THR A 154 22.76 -8.28 3.44
C THR A 154 21.62 -7.57 2.71
N VAL A 155 21.57 -6.26 2.91
CA VAL A 155 20.66 -5.34 2.21
C VAL A 155 21.49 -4.28 1.51
N GLU A 156 21.27 -4.10 0.22
CA GLU A 156 21.86 -3.05 -0.59
C GLU A 156 20.78 -2.13 -1.17
N VAL A 157 21.06 -0.83 -1.13
CA VAL A 157 20.22 0.22 -1.70
C VAL A 157 21.09 1.13 -2.57
N CYS A 158 20.72 1.34 -3.82
CA CYS A 158 21.49 2.13 -4.78
C CYS A 158 22.96 1.67 -4.87
N GLY A 159 23.22 0.35 -4.85
CA GLY A 159 24.57 -0.25 -4.88
C GLY A 159 25.38 -0.05 -3.62
N GLN A 160 24.80 0.41 -2.51
CA GLN A 160 25.47 0.58 -1.23
C GLN A 160 24.93 -0.41 -0.20
N ASN A 161 25.81 -1.12 0.51
CA ASN A 161 25.41 -1.96 1.62
C ASN A 161 24.89 -1.08 2.78
N VAL A 162 23.63 -1.30 3.15
CA VAL A 162 22.92 -0.58 4.21
C VAL A 162 22.59 -1.47 5.42
N THR A 163 23.05 -2.71 5.44
CA THR A 163 22.79 -3.67 6.52
C THR A 163 23.18 -3.09 7.86
N GLY A 164 22.24 -3.06 8.80
CA GLY A 164 22.45 -2.54 10.16
C GLY A 164 22.59 -1.02 10.26
N LYS A 165 22.43 -0.27 9.18
CA LYS A 165 22.35 1.19 9.23
C LYS A 165 21.00 1.65 9.78
N THR A 166 20.98 2.83 10.38
CA THR A 166 19.74 3.46 10.87
C THR A 166 18.88 3.94 9.71
N ALA A 167 17.57 4.04 9.92
CA ALA A 167 16.63 4.55 8.92
C ALA A 167 17.02 5.94 8.38
N GLY A 168 17.60 6.81 9.23
CA GLY A 168 18.10 8.12 8.81
C GLY A 168 19.33 8.07 7.90
N GLU A 169 20.19 7.07 8.04
CA GLU A 169 21.34 6.84 7.14
C GLU A 169 20.88 6.23 5.83
N ILE A 170 19.94 5.27 5.86
CA ILE A 170 19.36 4.66 4.66
C ILE A 170 18.60 5.68 3.82
N ARG A 171 17.85 6.58 4.48
CA ARG A 171 17.18 7.70 3.78
C ARG A 171 18.18 8.58 3.02
N LYS A 172 19.37 8.83 3.55
CA LYS A 172 20.41 9.60 2.85
C LYS A 172 20.99 8.91 1.63
N VAL A 173 20.94 7.58 1.57
CA VAL A 173 21.33 6.79 0.39
C VAL A 173 20.30 6.94 -0.73
N GLY A 174 19.06 7.30 -0.40
CA GLY A 174 18.00 7.54 -1.39
C GLY A 174 16.77 6.65 -1.25
N LEU A 175 16.44 6.19 -0.05
CA LEU A 175 15.24 5.39 0.21
C LEU A 175 14.17 6.22 0.91
N SER A 176 12.97 6.23 0.36
CA SER A 176 11.74 6.71 1.02
C SER A 176 10.84 5.55 1.40
N HIS A 177 10.04 5.72 2.46
CA HIS A 177 9.20 4.66 3.01
C HIS A 177 7.81 5.16 3.40
N ILE A 178 6.78 4.53 2.84
CA ILE A 178 5.39 4.65 3.29
C ILE A 178 5.08 3.44 4.17
N PRO A 179 4.94 3.63 5.49
CA PRO A 179 4.74 2.53 6.42
C PRO A 179 3.32 1.99 6.38
N GLU A 180 3.14 0.75 6.84
CA GLU A 180 1.86 0.07 6.93
C GLU A 180 0.89 0.78 7.89
N ASP A 181 1.33 1.04 9.12
CA ASP A 181 0.54 1.79 10.09
C ASP A 181 0.89 3.29 10.05
N ARG A 182 0.05 4.04 9.33
CA ARG A 182 0.20 5.50 9.24
C ARG A 182 0.07 6.21 10.58
N LEU A 183 -0.71 5.65 11.53
CA LEU A 183 -0.98 6.29 12.81
C LEU A 183 0.14 6.07 13.81
N ALA A 184 0.75 4.88 13.82
CA ALA A 184 1.84 4.53 14.72
C ALA A 184 3.18 5.07 14.22
N THR A 185 3.45 4.96 12.92
CA THR A 185 4.79 5.24 12.35
C THR A 185 4.78 6.27 11.21
N GLY A 186 3.63 6.51 10.58
CA GLY A 186 3.53 7.40 9.42
C GLY A 186 3.46 8.89 9.75
N VAL A 187 2.70 9.29 10.77
CA VAL A 187 2.45 10.70 11.10
C VAL A 187 2.59 10.99 12.60
N SER A 188 2.94 12.23 12.93
CA SER A 188 2.74 12.78 14.27
C SER A 188 1.34 13.39 14.36
N ARG A 189 0.41 12.72 15.04
CA ARG A 189 -1.01 13.11 15.09
C ARG A 189 -1.27 14.49 15.68
N SER A 190 -0.49 14.89 16.69
CA SER A 190 -0.61 16.18 17.37
C SER A 190 0.09 17.33 16.62
N ALA A 191 0.99 17.00 15.71
CA ALA A 191 1.72 17.99 14.91
C ALA A 191 0.88 18.48 13.72
N SER A 192 1.21 19.66 13.23
CA SER A 192 0.57 20.25 12.05
C SER A 192 0.86 19.47 10.77
N VAL A 193 0.08 19.74 9.71
CA VAL A 193 0.39 19.24 8.37
C VAL A 193 1.77 19.71 7.92
N THR A 194 2.09 20.98 8.18
CA THR A 194 3.41 21.59 7.89
C THR A 194 4.54 20.77 8.54
N ASP A 195 4.44 20.48 9.83
CA ASP A 195 5.48 19.73 10.54
C ASP A 195 5.61 18.30 9.99
N ASN A 196 4.50 17.64 9.69
CA ASN A 196 4.50 16.31 9.11
C ASN A 196 5.12 16.28 7.70
N LEU A 197 4.84 17.28 6.86
CA LEU A 197 5.45 17.41 5.52
C LEU A 197 6.94 17.72 5.58
N LEU A 198 7.38 18.42 6.63
CA LEU A 198 8.79 18.78 6.84
C LEU A 198 9.62 17.63 7.41
N MET A 199 9.00 16.59 7.98
CA MET A 199 9.74 15.47 8.58
C MET A 199 10.76 14.87 7.60
N GLY A 200 12.02 14.76 8.07
CA GLY A 200 13.17 14.31 7.29
C GLY A 200 13.90 15.42 6.54
N LYS A 201 13.29 16.58 6.33
CA LYS A 201 13.87 17.74 5.62
C LYS A 201 14.30 18.89 6.55
N GLN A 202 14.17 18.74 7.85
CA GLN A 202 14.42 19.81 8.84
C GLN A 202 15.84 20.40 8.77
N ARG A 203 16.79 19.62 8.24
CA ARG A 203 18.21 20.02 8.11
C ARG A 203 18.57 20.52 6.72
N ASP A 204 17.65 20.51 5.78
CA ASP A 204 17.91 21.00 4.43
C ASP A 204 18.19 22.50 4.45
N LYS A 205 19.18 22.94 3.68
CA LYS A 205 19.56 24.36 3.58
C LYS A 205 18.43 25.28 3.14
N ALA A 206 17.43 24.75 2.45
CA ALA A 206 16.21 25.48 2.07
C ALA A 206 15.38 25.88 3.30
N PHE A 207 15.33 25.04 4.32
CA PHE A 207 14.47 25.18 5.49
C PHE A 207 15.23 25.54 6.77
N SER A 208 16.55 25.31 6.81
CA SER A 208 17.40 25.55 7.98
C SER A 208 18.55 26.48 7.64
N GLY A 209 18.77 27.49 8.49
CA GLY A 209 19.88 28.43 8.42
C GLY A 209 21.00 28.10 9.41
N PHE A 210 21.83 29.11 9.69
CA PHE A 210 22.90 29.03 10.69
C PHE A 210 22.31 28.68 12.08
N ALA A 211 22.98 27.84 12.83
CA ALA A 211 22.55 27.36 14.16
C ALA A 211 21.15 26.73 14.19
N PHE A 212 20.77 26.02 13.12
CA PHE A 212 19.47 25.35 12.97
C PHE A 212 18.25 26.28 13.04
N HIS A 213 18.44 27.57 12.80
CA HIS A 213 17.34 28.52 12.73
C HIS A 213 16.43 28.18 11.55
N GLN A 214 15.16 27.83 11.83
CA GLN A 214 14.19 27.47 10.81
C GLN A 214 13.73 28.69 10.00
N ARG A 215 13.72 28.55 8.68
CA ARG A 215 13.24 29.56 7.72
C ARG A 215 11.74 29.41 7.54
N ARG A 216 10.97 29.92 8.49
CA ARG A 216 9.52 29.68 8.60
C ARG A 216 8.76 29.97 7.29
N SER A 217 9.01 31.10 6.64
CA SER A 217 8.34 31.45 5.38
C SER A 217 8.65 30.48 4.21
N SER A 218 9.86 29.90 4.19
CA SER A 218 10.21 28.88 3.20
C SER A 218 9.50 27.54 3.48
N ILE A 219 9.36 27.21 4.76
CA ILE A 219 8.66 26.00 5.21
C ILE A 219 7.16 26.10 4.90
N GLU A 220 6.53 27.23 5.24
CA GLU A 220 5.11 27.47 4.97
C GLU A 220 4.81 27.41 3.47
N ARG A 221 5.61 28.09 2.64
CA ARG A 221 5.47 28.03 1.17
C ARG A 221 5.58 26.61 0.63
N TYR A 222 6.59 25.85 1.10
CA TYR A 222 6.75 24.44 0.72
C TYR A 222 5.54 23.60 1.13
N ALA A 223 5.04 23.79 2.35
CA ALA A 223 3.89 23.06 2.85
C ALA A 223 2.63 23.37 2.04
N GLU A 224 2.37 24.64 1.70
CA GLU A 224 1.26 25.06 0.85
C GLU A 224 1.35 24.43 -0.55
N GLU A 225 2.54 24.51 -1.19
CA GLU A 225 2.76 23.92 -2.52
C GLU A 225 2.50 22.40 -2.52
N VAL A 226 3.01 21.69 -1.50
CA VAL A 226 2.81 20.24 -1.39
C VAL A 226 1.37 19.91 -1.04
N TYR A 227 0.72 20.67 -0.16
CA TYR A 227 -0.67 20.51 0.22
C TYR A 227 -1.60 20.59 -1.00
N GLU A 228 -1.39 21.58 -1.88
CA GLU A 228 -2.16 21.73 -3.11
C GLU A 228 -1.83 20.65 -4.13
N ARG A 229 -0.55 20.39 -4.39
CA ARG A 229 -0.09 19.40 -5.39
C ARG A 229 -0.60 17.98 -5.10
N PHE A 230 -0.77 17.62 -3.82
CA PHE A 230 -1.25 16.31 -3.40
C PHE A 230 -2.74 16.29 -3.06
N ASP A 231 -3.50 17.35 -3.37
CA ASP A 231 -4.93 17.47 -3.07
C ASP A 231 -5.25 17.04 -1.63
N ILE A 232 -4.43 17.50 -0.67
CA ILE A 232 -4.69 17.27 0.75
C ILE A 232 -5.85 18.18 1.15
N ARG A 233 -6.84 17.65 1.84
CA ARG A 233 -8.05 18.39 2.22
C ARG A 233 -8.21 18.44 3.73
N GLY A 234 -8.37 19.66 4.26
CA GLY A 234 -8.55 19.94 5.68
C GLY A 234 -8.71 21.42 5.93
N ALA A 235 -8.56 21.85 7.18
CA ALA A 235 -8.67 23.26 7.55
C ALA A 235 -7.39 24.07 7.29
N GLY A 236 -6.41 23.51 6.54
CA GLY A 236 -5.17 24.18 6.15
C GLY A 236 -3.91 23.50 6.71
N ILE A 237 -2.75 24.08 6.38
CA ILE A 237 -1.43 23.51 6.70
C ILE A 237 -1.08 23.53 8.21
N ASP A 238 -1.73 24.38 8.99
CA ASP A 238 -1.54 24.47 10.44
C ASP A 238 -2.43 23.49 11.23
N THR A 239 -3.31 22.76 10.54
CA THR A 239 -4.21 21.79 11.16
C THR A 239 -3.44 20.58 11.69
N ALA A 240 -3.75 20.13 12.90
CA ALA A 240 -3.22 18.88 13.44
C ALA A 240 -3.66 17.69 12.59
N VAL A 241 -2.71 16.87 12.12
CA VAL A 241 -2.99 15.76 11.19
C VAL A 241 -3.97 14.76 11.79
N GLY A 242 -3.95 14.55 13.11
CA GLY A 242 -4.88 13.65 13.79
C GLY A 242 -6.36 14.02 13.71
N SER A 243 -6.71 15.25 13.30
CA SER A 243 -8.10 15.68 13.07
C SER A 243 -8.60 15.44 11.66
N MET A 244 -7.74 14.96 10.75
CA MET A 244 -8.07 14.71 9.36
C MET A 244 -8.70 13.34 9.15
N SER A 245 -9.38 13.15 8.03
CA SER A 245 -9.83 11.82 7.62
C SER A 245 -8.66 10.89 7.28
N GLY A 246 -8.87 9.56 7.40
CA GLY A 246 -7.85 8.56 7.10
C GLY A 246 -7.21 8.74 5.72
N GLY A 247 -8.01 9.01 4.69
CA GLY A 247 -7.52 9.26 3.34
C GLY A 247 -6.64 10.52 3.23
N ASN A 248 -6.98 11.61 3.95
CA ASN A 248 -6.13 12.81 3.94
C ASN A 248 -4.86 12.63 4.77
N MET A 249 -4.91 11.91 5.90
CA MET A 249 -3.69 11.52 6.63
C MET A 249 -2.75 10.70 5.73
N GLN A 250 -3.27 9.75 4.95
CA GLN A 250 -2.49 8.96 4.00
C GLN A 250 -1.87 9.85 2.91
N LYS A 251 -2.63 10.82 2.38
CA LYS A 251 -2.09 11.78 1.42
C LYS A 251 -0.95 12.62 2.00
N VAL A 252 -0.96 12.97 3.29
CA VAL A 252 0.16 13.66 3.96
C VAL A 252 1.41 12.78 3.98
N VAL A 253 1.28 11.49 4.31
CA VAL A 253 2.41 10.54 4.29
C VAL A 253 2.97 10.39 2.87
N VAL A 254 2.11 10.13 1.89
CA VAL A 254 2.47 9.98 0.48
C VAL A 254 3.13 11.26 -0.04
N ALA A 255 2.54 12.43 0.25
CA ALA A 255 3.06 13.73 -0.15
C ALA A 255 4.47 13.98 0.38
N ARG A 256 4.69 13.67 1.66
CA ARG A 256 6.01 13.77 2.29
C ARG A 256 7.02 12.87 1.59
N GLU A 257 6.73 11.58 1.50
CA GLU A 257 7.68 10.59 0.99
C GLU A 257 7.97 10.80 -0.51
N PHE A 258 6.98 11.16 -1.31
CA PHE A 258 7.17 11.43 -2.74
C PHE A 258 7.88 12.74 -3.04
N SER A 259 7.92 13.67 -2.06
CA SER A 259 8.63 14.93 -2.16
C SER A 259 10.15 14.82 -1.91
N PHE A 260 10.67 13.64 -1.53
CA PHE A 260 12.11 13.41 -1.38
C PHE A 260 12.83 13.13 -2.69
N ASP A 261 12.10 12.85 -3.76
CA ASP A 261 12.69 12.48 -5.06
C ASP A 261 13.68 11.31 -4.97
N SER A 262 13.38 10.35 -4.12
CA SER A 262 14.21 9.18 -3.86
C SER A 262 14.17 8.20 -5.04
N PRO A 263 15.31 7.61 -5.44
CA PRO A 263 15.37 6.58 -6.47
C PRO A 263 14.76 5.25 -6.02
N VAL A 264 14.57 5.06 -4.71
CA VAL A 264 13.99 3.85 -4.12
C VAL A 264 12.82 4.22 -3.22
N LEU A 265 11.71 3.49 -3.37
CA LEU A 265 10.50 3.69 -2.59
C LEU A 265 9.98 2.33 -2.07
N ILE A 266 9.82 2.24 -0.76
CA ILE A 266 9.14 1.11 -0.12
C ILE A 266 7.75 1.56 0.29
N ILE A 267 6.74 0.80 -0.09
CA ILE A 267 5.34 1.13 0.12
C ILE A 267 4.64 -0.06 0.78
N ALA A 268 4.13 0.13 1.99
CA ALA A 268 3.31 -0.84 2.67
C ALA A 268 1.87 -0.35 2.80
N GLN A 269 0.90 -1.16 2.34
CA GLN A 269 -0.53 -0.94 2.48
C GLN A 269 -0.99 0.50 2.12
N PRO A 270 -0.63 1.04 0.94
CA PRO A 270 -0.79 2.46 0.62
C PRO A 270 -2.25 2.93 0.63
N THR A 271 -3.19 2.03 0.41
CA THR A 271 -4.61 2.35 0.29
C THR A 271 -5.47 1.80 1.42
N ARG A 272 -4.87 1.19 2.45
CA ARG A 272 -5.60 0.63 3.59
C ARG A 272 -6.44 1.69 4.30
N GLY A 273 -7.76 1.48 4.34
CA GLY A 273 -8.71 2.38 5.03
C GLY A 273 -8.75 3.79 4.47
N VAL A 274 -8.68 3.93 3.14
CA VAL A 274 -8.88 5.19 2.43
C VAL A 274 -10.03 5.06 1.42
N ASP A 275 -10.61 6.18 1.03
CA ASP A 275 -11.70 6.21 0.05
C ASP A 275 -11.20 6.00 -1.39
N VAL A 276 -12.11 5.59 -2.28
CA VAL A 276 -11.81 5.29 -3.70
C VAL A 276 -11.12 6.45 -4.42
N GLY A 277 -11.44 7.70 -4.09
CA GLY A 277 -10.79 8.87 -4.69
C GLY A 277 -9.34 9.05 -4.25
N ALA A 278 -9.02 8.66 -3.01
CA ALA A 278 -7.65 8.65 -2.53
C ALA A 278 -6.86 7.47 -3.12
N ILE A 279 -7.50 6.30 -3.31
CA ILE A 279 -6.89 5.14 -3.99
C ILE A 279 -6.43 5.52 -5.39
N GLU A 280 -7.34 6.05 -6.23
CA GLU A 280 -7.02 6.50 -7.59
C GLU A 280 -5.82 7.47 -7.60
N PHE A 281 -5.84 8.45 -6.70
CA PHE A 281 -4.76 9.43 -6.59
C PHE A 281 -3.42 8.78 -6.24
N ILE A 282 -3.40 7.91 -5.23
CA ILE A 282 -2.17 7.24 -4.76
C ILE A 282 -1.60 6.33 -5.86
N HIS A 283 -2.45 5.53 -6.52
CA HIS A 283 -2.04 4.66 -7.61
C HIS A 283 -1.41 5.45 -8.76
N THR A 284 -2.05 6.57 -9.16
CA THR A 284 -1.51 7.47 -10.16
C THR A 284 -0.10 7.92 -9.81
N ARG A 285 0.12 8.37 -8.58
CA ARG A 285 1.42 8.84 -8.13
C ARG A 285 2.48 7.74 -8.04
N ILE A 286 2.09 6.52 -7.69
CA ILE A 286 3.01 5.36 -7.69
C ILE A 286 3.49 5.07 -9.12
N ILE A 287 2.58 5.01 -10.09
CA ILE A 287 2.96 4.74 -11.49
C ILE A 287 3.77 5.91 -12.09
N GLU A 288 3.45 7.16 -11.78
CA GLU A 288 4.28 8.30 -12.18
C GLU A 288 5.73 8.17 -11.65
N LYS A 289 5.91 7.80 -10.39
CA LYS A 289 7.24 7.56 -9.81
C LYS A 289 7.96 6.37 -10.48
N ARG A 290 7.25 5.26 -10.71
CA ARG A 290 7.77 4.11 -11.45
C ARG A 290 8.24 4.52 -12.85
N ASN A 291 7.42 5.25 -13.61
CA ASN A 291 7.74 5.73 -14.96
C ASN A 291 8.89 6.76 -14.99
N ALA A 292 9.10 7.48 -13.89
CA ALA A 292 10.26 8.36 -13.70
C ALA A 292 11.56 7.60 -13.33
N GLY A 293 11.53 6.26 -13.29
CA GLY A 293 12.70 5.43 -13.01
C GLY A 293 12.89 5.02 -11.54
N CYS A 294 11.93 5.30 -10.66
CA CYS A 294 12.00 4.87 -9.27
C CYS A 294 11.83 3.35 -9.16
N ALA A 295 12.67 2.70 -8.35
CA ALA A 295 12.49 1.30 -7.95
C ALA A 295 11.51 1.23 -6.78
N ILE A 296 10.44 0.45 -6.92
CA ILE A 296 9.37 0.41 -5.93
C ILE A 296 9.16 -1.01 -5.43
N LEU A 297 9.26 -1.21 -4.12
CA LEU A 297 8.83 -2.43 -3.44
C LEU A 297 7.47 -2.15 -2.79
N LEU A 298 6.43 -2.80 -3.31
CA LEU A 298 5.04 -2.62 -2.87
C LEU A 298 4.59 -3.86 -2.08
N CYS A 299 4.10 -3.67 -0.89
CA CYS A 299 3.42 -4.70 -0.12
C CYS A 299 1.96 -4.28 0.10
N SER A 300 1.01 -5.10 -0.34
CA SER A 300 -0.41 -4.88 -0.11
C SER A 300 -1.14 -6.21 0.13
N ALA A 301 -2.10 -6.19 1.05
CA ALA A 301 -3.04 -7.28 1.24
C ALA A 301 -4.14 -7.30 0.16
N ASP A 302 -4.31 -6.18 -0.57
CA ASP A 302 -5.24 -6.09 -1.69
C ASP A 302 -4.57 -6.60 -2.97
N LEU A 303 -4.94 -7.81 -3.41
CA LEU A 303 -4.41 -8.39 -4.65
C LEU A 303 -4.76 -7.57 -5.89
N ASP A 304 -5.90 -6.86 -5.91
CA ASP A 304 -6.24 -5.96 -7.01
C ASP A 304 -5.23 -4.82 -7.12
N GLU A 305 -4.81 -4.28 -5.99
CA GLU A 305 -3.76 -3.26 -5.93
C GLU A 305 -2.42 -3.83 -6.39
N VAL A 306 -2.03 -5.00 -5.89
CA VAL A 306 -0.78 -5.66 -6.29
C VAL A 306 -0.75 -5.92 -7.80
N PHE A 307 -1.80 -6.53 -8.37
CA PHE A 307 -1.87 -6.80 -9.80
C PHE A 307 -1.89 -5.53 -10.66
N ARG A 308 -2.57 -4.50 -10.18
CA ARG A 308 -2.69 -3.23 -10.91
C ARG A 308 -1.37 -2.48 -11.00
N LEU A 309 -0.60 -2.45 -9.92
CA LEU A 309 0.59 -1.61 -9.82
C LEU A 309 1.87 -2.33 -10.18
N SER A 310 1.98 -3.64 -9.94
CA SER A 310 3.23 -4.38 -10.03
C SER A 310 3.57 -4.81 -11.45
N ASP A 311 4.85 -4.80 -11.77
CA ASP A 311 5.43 -5.40 -12.99
C ASP A 311 5.74 -6.88 -12.75
N ARG A 312 6.21 -7.19 -11.55
CA ARG A 312 6.54 -8.53 -11.05
C ARG A 312 5.97 -8.71 -9.65
N ILE A 313 5.53 -9.92 -9.33
CA ILE A 313 4.94 -10.26 -8.04
C ILE A 313 5.73 -11.40 -7.42
N ILE A 314 6.07 -11.27 -6.14
CA ILE A 314 6.52 -12.38 -5.30
C ILE A 314 5.44 -12.73 -4.29
N THR A 315 5.33 -14.01 -3.99
CA THR A 315 4.47 -14.52 -2.92
C THR A 315 5.30 -14.92 -1.73
N MET A 316 4.80 -14.67 -0.53
CA MET A 316 5.48 -15.02 0.72
C MET A 316 4.58 -15.91 1.60
N TYR A 317 5.20 -16.92 2.20
CA TYR A 317 4.59 -17.77 3.21
C TYR A 317 5.66 -18.21 4.23
N GLU A 318 5.36 -18.08 5.52
CA GLU A 318 6.26 -18.42 6.64
C GLU A 318 7.68 -17.85 6.47
N GLY A 319 7.79 -16.57 6.11
CA GLY A 319 9.06 -15.86 5.96
C GLY A 319 9.89 -16.21 4.72
N ARG A 320 9.36 -17.00 3.80
CA ARG A 320 10.05 -17.44 2.58
C ARG A 320 9.29 -17.06 1.32
N ILE A 321 9.99 -16.83 0.22
CA ILE A 321 9.37 -16.68 -1.09
C ILE A 321 8.90 -18.07 -1.58
N THR A 322 7.62 -18.14 -1.97
CA THR A 322 6.97 -19.34 -2.51
C THR A 322 6.89 -19.33 -4.03
N GLY A 323 6.90 -18.15 -4.64
CA GLY A 323 6.91 -17.98 -6.11
C GLY A 323 7.28 -16.56 -6.50
N GLU A 324 7.73 -16.40 -7.76
CA GLU A 324 8.04 -15.12 -8.39
C GLU A 324 7.55 -15.13 -9.84
N PHE A 325 6.75 -14.13 -10.21
CA PHE A 325 6.01 -14.13 -11.47
C PHE A 325 5.99 -12.74 -12.10
N ARG A 326 5.92 -12.68 -13.42
CA ARG A 326 5.45 -11.45 -14.09
C ARG A 326 3.95 -11.34 -13.90
N THR A 327 3.47 -10.13 -13.67
CA THR A 327 2.04 -9.89 -13.44
C THR A 327 1.17 -10.32 -14.62
N SER A 328 1.72 -10.31 -15.86
CA SER A 328 1.03 -10.77 -17.07
C SER A 328 0.85 -12.29 -17.16
N ASP A 329 1.64 -13.06 -16.42
CA ASP A 329 1.83 -14.50 -16.66
C ASP A 329 1.12 -15.36 -15.57
N ILE A 330 0.42 -14.70 -14.64
CA ILE A 330 -0.22 -15.37 -13.50
C ILE A 330 -1.60 -14.76 -13.19
N THR A 331 -2.51 -15.57 -12.66
CA THR A 331 -3.84 -15.15 -12.21
C THR A 331 -3.88 -14.90 -10.69
N LYS A 332 -4.93 -14.23 -10.21
CA LYS A 332 -5.13 -13.99 -8.78
C LYS A 332 -5.37 -15.28 -8.01
N GLU A 333 -6.08 -16.22 -8.62
CA GLU A 333 -6.38 -17.54 -8.06
C GLU A 333 -5.07 -18.33 -7.84
N GLU A 334 -4.17 -18.30 -8.84
CA GLU A 334 -2.85 -18.95 -8.74
C GLU A 334 -1.98 -18.28 -7.67
N ILE A 335 -1.94 -16.94 -7.61
CA ILE A 335 -1.24 -16.21 -6.54
C ILE A 335 -1.78 -16.61 -5.17
N GLY A 336 -3.12 -16.68 -5.00
CA GLY A 336 -3.75 -17.15 -3.75
C GLY A 336 -3.25 -18.53 -3.31
N TRP A 337 -3.03 -19.44 -4.26
CA TRP A 337 -2.47 -20.76 -4.00
C TRP A 337 -1.04 -20.69 -3.44
N TYR A 338 -0.16 -19.86 -4.05
CA TYR A 338 1.22 -19.69 -3.57
C TYR A 338 1.29 -18.99 -2.21
N MET A 339 0.35 -18.09 -1.91
CA MET A 339 0.24 -17.41 -0.61
C MET A 339 -0.07 -18.36 0.55
N THR A 340 -0.57 -19.57 0.27
CA THR A 340 -0.86 -20.62 1.27
C THR A 340 0.26 -21.65 1.41
N GLY A 341 1.46 -21.38 0.86
CA GLY A 341 2.65 -22.22 1.05
C GLY A 341 2.94 -23.25 -0.04
N HIS A 342 2.14 -23.30 -1.08
CA HIS A 342 2.44 -24.13 -2.24
C HIS A 342 3.62 -23.53 -3.01
N ARG A 343 4.49 -24.37 -3.57
CA ARG A 343 5.69 -23.97 -4.32
C ARG A 343 5.65 -24.53 -5.72
N GLU A 344 6.27 -23.84 -6.69
CA GLU A 344 6.53 -24.42 -8.00
C GLU A 344 7.29 -25.72 -7.87
N GLY A 345 6.80 -26.80 -8.44
CA GLY A 345 7.47 -28.10 -8.56
C GLY A 345 6.98 -29.24 -7.66
N LYS A 346 5.90 -29.09 -6.88
CA LYS A 346 5.27 -30.24 -6.22
C LYS A 346 3.79 -30.35 -6.52
N GLU A 347 3.50 -31.22 -7.52
CA GLU A 347 2.27 -31.99 -7.71
C GLU A 347 0.93 -31.25 -7.79
N ALA A 348 0.64 -30.67 -8.95
CA ALA A 348 -0.68 -30.85 -9.54
C ALA A 348 -0.77 -32.32 -10.03
N ALA A 349 -0.86 -33.27 -9.11
CA ALA A 349 -1.10 -34.68 -9.44
C ALA A 349 -1.86 -35.35 -8.32
N LYS A 350 -3.11 -35.66 -8.64
CA LYS A 350 -3.97 -36.65 -7.98
C LYS A 350 -4.70 -36.23 -6.69
N THR A 351 -5.88 -35.72 -6.78
CA THR A 351 -7.08 -36.62 -6.60
C THR A 351 -8.27 -36.02 -7.33
#